data_8e71632a0633f395566406eaa16be701
#
_entry.id   8e71632a0633f395566406eaa16be701
#
_cell.length_a   1.000
_cell.length_b   1.000
_cell.length_c   1.000
_cell.angle_alpha   90.00
_cell.angle_beta   90.00
_cell.angle_gamma   90.00
#
_symmetry.space_group_name_H-M   'P 1'
#
loop_
_entity.id
_entity.type
_entity.pdbx_description
1 polymer ?
#
loop_
_entity_poly.entity_id
_entity_poly.type
_entity_poly.pdbx_seq_one_letter_code
_entity_poly.pdbx_strand_id
1 'polypeptide(L)'
;MGTATDIQKSKDNHSASDPSERKVSLLVVEDDENISTAISEYFSRAGYDVKTVEDGLAGVKTALEDPPDAVVLDLMLPKMDGLAVCKELREKANHLPILMLTAKDDIVDKVLGLEMGADDYITKPFSLRELEARIKSVLRRTKTVADPAGAKDESPIVRGRLRIDPARREVTIGDRQMELTPKEFDLLRLFASNPGRVFPHKYLLEKIWDYSYEGYDRTIDSHINRLRAKIEDNPENPQMVLTVWGIGYKFTDEQ
;
A
#
# COMPACT_ATOMS: atom_id res chain seq x y z
N MET A 1 5.83 11.63 73.19
CA MET A 1 5.77 10.20 72.84
C MET A 1 4.62 10.02 71.85
N GLY A 2 4.87 9.65 70.62
CA GLY A 2 3.85 9.46 69.60
C GLY A 2 4.51 9.30 68.22
N THR A 3 4.65 8.10 67.82
CA THR A 3 5.41 7.64 66.64
C THR A 3 4.65 7.94 65.34
N ALA A 4 5.32 8.57 64.40
CA ALA A 4 4.89 8.76 63.04
C ALA A 4 5.04 7.45 62.25
N THR A 5 3.97 7.02 61.58
CA THR A 5 3.99 5.87 60.67
C THR A 5 4.04 6.38 59.23
N ASP A 6 5.17 6.17 58.59
CA ASP A 6 5.40 6.40 57.16
C ASP A 6 4.53 5.44 56.30
N ILE A 7 3.67 6.00 55.47
CA ILE A 7 2.96 5.27 54.40
C ILE A 7 3.66 5.59 53.08
N GLN A 8 4.48 4.66 52.66
CA GLN A 8 5.19 4.68 51.39
C GLN A 8 4.18 4.41 50.24
N LYS A 9 3.81 5.45 49.51
CA LYS A 9 3.03 5.33 48.28
C LYS A 9 3.96 4.89 47.15
N SER A 10 3.83 3.61 46.76
CA SER A 10 4.34 3.12 45.47
C SER A 10 3.64 3.89 44.36
N LYS A 11 4.41 4.66 43.60
CA LYS A 11 3.99 5.23 42.33
C LYS A 11 4.27 4.19 41.25
N ASP A 12 3.28 3.43 40.89
CA ASP A 12 3.31 2.67 39.62
C ASP A 12 3.23 3.68 38.48
N ASN A 13 4.38 3.95 37.92
CA ASN A 13 4.54 4.80 36.75
C ASN A 13 4.24 3.95 35.52
N HIS A 14 2.95 3.78 35.17
CA HIS A 14 2.56 3.32 33.83
C HIS A 14 2.85 4.47 32.87
N SER A 15 4.03 4.47 32.32
CA SER A 15 4.39 5.32 31.19
C SER A 15 3.58 4.87 29.99
N ALA A 16 2.45 5.53 29.76
CA ALA A 16 1.78 5.47 28.48
C ALA A 16 2.74 6.06 27.44
N SER A 17 3.28 5.21 26.55
CA SER A 17 4.09 5.63 25.41
C SER A 17 3.26 6.55 24.53
N ASP A 18 3.81 7.72 24.23
CA ASP A 18 3.25 8.71 23.31
C ASP A 18 2.97 8.03 21.95
N PRO A 19 1.74 8.16 21.37
CA PRO A 19 1.43 7.60 20.05
C PRO A 19 2.31 8.13 18.91
N SER A 20 3.10 9.18 19.13
CA SER A 20 4.02 9.77 18.14
C SER A 20 5.34 9.01 17.97
N GLU A 21 5.67 8.01 18.80
CA GLU A 21 6.94 7.26 18.78
C GLU A 21 6.85 5.85 18.17
N ARG A 22 5.69 5.42 17.60
CA ARG A 22 5.62 4.10 16.97
C ARG A 22 6.52 4.05 15.74
N LYS A 23 7.56 3.19 15.78
CA LYS A 23 8.37 2.89 14.60
C LYS A 23 7.50 2.25 13.52
N VAL A 24 7.85 2.55 12.27
CA VAL A 24 7.23 1.87 11.11
C VAL A 24 7.67 0.41 11.10
N SER A 25 6.71 -0.51 11.09
CA SER A 25 6.97 -1.94 11.05
C SER A 25 7.00 -2.46 9.62
N LEU A 26 8.04 -3.24 9.29
CA LEU A 26 8.20 -3.91 8.00
C LEU A 26 8.29 -5.41 8.19
N LEU A 27 7.53 -6.16 7.40
CA LEU A 27 7.72 -7.59 7.23
C LEU A 27 8.48 -7.86 5.94
N VAL A 28 9.61 -8.55 6.04
CA VAL A 28 10.41 -9.00 4.89
C VAL A 28 10.24 -10.50 4.75
N VAL A 29 9.74 -10.95 3.60
CA VAL A 29 9.55 -12.36 3.26
C VAL A 29 10.53 -12.67 2.14
N GLU A 30 11.67 -13.26 2.47
CA GLU A 30 12.82 -13.49 1.59
C GLU A 30 13.60 -14.71 2.10
N ASP A 31 13.85 -15.71 1.25
CA ASP A 31 14.55 -16.94 1.61
C ASP A 31 16.08 -16.83 1.49
N ASP A 32 16.60 -15.86 0.73
CA ASP A 32 18.04 -15.57 0.71
C ASP A 32 18.45 -14.81 1.98
N GLU A 33 19.22 -15.49 2.87
CA GLU A 33 19.68 -14.94 4.14
C GLU A 33 20.53 -13.67 3.96
N ASN A 34 21.32 -13.55 2.88
CA ASN A 34 22.15 -12.37 2.64
C ASN A 34 21.29 -11.15 2.28
N ILE A 35 20.26 -11.35 1.45
CA ILE A 35 19.32 -10.29 1.06
C ILE A 35 18.49 -9.86 2.27
N SER A 36 17.91 -10.83 2.97
CA SER A 36 17.04 -10.57 4.13
C SER A 36 17.82 -9.87 5.26
N THR A 37 19.05 -10.29 5.55
CA THR A 37 19.95 -9.63 6.52
C THR A 37 20.30 -8.22 6.09
N ALA A 38 20.70 -8.00 4.83
CA ALA A 38 21.06 -6.68 4.32
C ALA A 38 19.87 -5.69 4.41
N ILE A 39 18.66 -6.14 4.06
CA ILE A 39 17.44 -5.34 4.20
C ILE A 39 17.19 -5.03 5.68
N SER A 40 17.20 -6.05 6.54
CA SER A 40 16.92 -5.90 7.97
C SER A 40 17.88 -4.93 8.65
N GLU A 41 19.18 -5.07 8.43
CA GLU A 41 20.17 -4.17 9.00
C GLU A 41 20.02 -2.72 8.52
N TYR A 42 19.82 -2.54 7.22
CA TYR A 42 19.66 -1.20 6.64
C TYR A 42 18.45 -0.49 7.22
N PHE A 43 17.29 -1.14 7.20
CA PHE A 43 16.04 -0.52 7.65
C PHE A 43 15.99 -0.35 9.18
N SER A 44 16.57 -1.27 9.95
CA SER A 44 16.70 -1.11 11.41
C SER A 44 17.54 0.12 11.77
N ARG A 45 18.65 0.35 11.05
CA ARG A 45 19.46 1.58 11.21
C ARG A 45 18.73 2.84 10.77
N ALA A 46 17.80 2.72 9.81
CA ALA A 46 16.93 3.82 9.36
C ALA A 46 15.73 4.07 10.29
N GLY A 47 15.61 3.32 11.41
CA GLY A 47 14.59 3.53 12.43
C GLY A 47 13.30 2.72 12.24
N TYR A 48 13.28 1.76 11.32
CA TYR A 48 12.16 0.84 11.15
C TYR A 48 12.24 -0.32 12.16
N ASP A 49 11.08 -0.91 12.45
CA ASP A 49 10.97 -2.19 13.13
C ASP A 49 10.82 -3.28 12.07
N VAL A 50 11.83 -4.16 11.92
CA VAL A 50 11.91 -5.12 10.81
C VAL A 50 11.80 -6.53 11.33
N LYS A 51 10.84 -7.28 10.81
CA LYS A 51 10.67 -8.71 11.02
C LYS A 51 10.95 -9.45 9.72
N THR A 52 11.76 -10.51 9.78
CA THR A 52 12.11 -11.34 8.62
C THR A 52 11.55 -12.74 8.76
N VAL A 53 11.09 -13.31 7.65
CA VAL A 53 10.67 -14.73 7.54
C VAL A 53 11.14 -15.29 6.21
N GLU A 54 11.39 -16.60 6.15
CA GLU A 54 12.09 -17.27 5.05
C GLU A 54 11.15 -17.98 4.06
N ASP A 55 9.84 -18.03 4.33
CA ASP A 55 8.89 -18.73 3.47
C ASP A 55 7.51 -18.04 3.43
N GLY A 56 6.78 -18.31 2.35
CA GLY A 56 5.50 -17.67 2.10
C GLY A 56 4.42 -17.98 3.13
N LEU A 57 4.37 -19.22 3.66
CA LEU A 57 3.37 -19.56 4.70
C LEU A 57 3.63 -18.81 6.00
N ALA A 58 4.90 -18.70 6.41
CA ALA A 58 5.30 -17.88 7.55
C ALA A 58 4.99 -16.40 7.28
N GLY A 59 5.18 -15.94 6.04
CA GLY A 59 4.84 -14.59 5.60
C GLY A 59 3.37 -14.24 5.81
N VAL A 60 2.46 -15.06 5.27
CA VAL A 60 1.01 -14.89 5.45
C VAL A 60 0.64 -14.91 6.93
N LYS A 61 1.09 -15.94 7.66
CA LYS A 61 0.78 -16.08 9.08
C LYS A 61 1.21 -14.85 9.88
N THR A 62 2.46 -14.42 9.70
CA THR A 62 3.01 -13.26 10.42
C THR A 62 2.26 -11.98 10.08
N ALA A 63 1.97 -11.73 8.80
CA ALA A 63 1.28 -10.53 8.37
C ALA A 63 -0.15 -10.42 8.92
N LEU A 64 -0.82 -11.56 9.17
CA LEU A 64 -2.19 -11.59 9.70
C LEU A 64 -2.23 -11.54 11.23
N GLU A 65 -1.26 -12.18 11.91
CA GLU A 65 -1.21 -12.20 13.40
C GLU A 65 -0.65 -10.88 13.97
N ASP A 66 0.30 -10.26 13.29
CA ASP A 66 0.98 -9.02 13.68
C ASP A 66 1.12 -8.11 12.45
N PRO A 67 0.03 -7.40 12.05
CA PRO A 67 -0.02 -6.66 10.81
C PRO A 67 1.06 -5.57 10.72
N PRO A 68 2.00 -5.67 9.75
CA PRO A 68 3.02 -4.66 9.54
C PRO A 68 2.46 -3.43 8.82
N ASP A 69 3.20 -2.32 8.82
CA ASP A 69 2.87 -1.15 8.01
C ASP A 69 3.11 -1.40 6.51
N ALA A 70 4.06 -2.29 6.14
CA ALA A 70 4.26 -2.76 4.77
C ALA A 70 4.94 -4.15 4.74
N VAL A 71 4.75 -4.86 3.62
CA VAL A 71 5.42 -6.13 3.31
C VAL A 71 6.36 -5.95 2.14
N VAL A 72 7.60 -6.42 2.30
CA VAL A 72 8.55 -6.66 1.21
C VAL A 72 8.53 -8.15 0.94
N LEU A 73 8.18 -8.56 -0.27
CA LEU A 73 7.81 -9.93 -0.60
C LEU A 73 8.60 -10.43 -1.82
N ASP A 74 9.44 -11.44 -1.63
CA ASP A 74 10.04 -12.12 -2.78
C ASP A 74 9.01 -12.98 -3.51
N LEU A 75 9.18 -13.10 -4.81
CA LEU A 75 8.35 -13.97 -5.66
C LEU A 75 8.72 -15.43 -5.49
N MET A 76 10.01 -15.73 -5.43
CA MET A 76 10.55 -17.09 -5.46
C MET A 76 10.76 -17.63 -4.04
N LEU A 77 9.66 -17.93 -3.34
CA LEU A 77 9.70 -18.42 -1.96
C LEU A 77 9.41 -19.91 -1.88
N PRO A 78 10.01 -20.60 -0.90
CA PRO A 78 9.65 -21.99 -0.59
C PRO A 78 8.25 -22.06 0.07
N LYS A 79 7.64 -23.26 0.01
CA LYS A 79 6.33 -23.64 0.56
C LYS A 79 5.13 -22.94 -0.07
N MET A 80 5.17 -21.63 -0.25
CA MET A 80 4.14 -20.83 -0.91
C MET A 80 4.83 -19.70 -1.67
N ASP A 81 4.67 -19.63 -2.98
CA ASP A 81 5.26 -18.58 -3.82
C ASP A 81 4.70 -17.19 -3.50
N GLY A 82 5.45 -16.15 -3.85
CA GLY A 82 5.07 -14.77 -3.52
C GLY A 82 3.77 -14.30 -4.17
N LEU A 83 3.39 -14.84 -5.33
CA LEU A 83 2.10 -14.51 -5.96
C LEU A 83 0.93 -15.06 -5.15
N ALA A 84 1.05 -16.31 -4.68
CA ALA A 84 0.05 -16.94 -3.82
C ALA A 84 -0.05 -16.21 -2.46
N VAL A 85 1.10 -15.81 -1.87
CA VAL A 85 1.13 -14.97 -0.65
C VAL A 85 0.40 -13.66 -0.89
N CYS A 86 0.70 -12.95 -1.98
CA CYS A 86 0.05 -11.67 -2.31
C CYS A 86 -1.46 -11.84 -2.45
N LYS A 87 -1.91 -12.85 -3.20
CA LYS A 87 -3.34 -13.14 -3.36
C LYS A 87 -4.02 -13.38 -2.02
N GLU A 88 -3.45 -14.22 -1.16
CA GLU A 88 -4.03 -14.54 0.14
C GLU A 88 -4.08 -13.32 1.07
N LEU A 89 -3.04 -12.48 1.06
CA LEU A 89 -3.04 -11.22 1.81
C LEU A 89 -4.08 -10.24 1.26
N ARG A 90 -4.32 -10.20 -0.05
CA ARG A 90 -5.37 -9.35 -0.63
C ARG A 90 -6.78 -9.80 -0.25
N GLU A 91 -6.99 -11.10 -0.11
CA GLU A 91 -8.28 -11.64 0.33
C GLU A 91 -8.55 -11.37 1.82
N LYS A 92 -7.51 -11.35 2.67
CA LYS A 92 -7.64 -11.25 4.13
C LYS A 92 -7.25 -9.90 4.72
N ALA A 93 -6.36 -9.16 4.06
CA ALA A 93 -5.80 -7.87 4.52
C ALA A 93 -5.56 -6.93 3.33
N ASN A 94 -6.61 -6.62 2.57
CA ASN A 94 -6.56 -5.91 1.30
C ASN A 94 -5.86 -4.54 1.35
N HIS A 95 -5.88 -3.88 2.51
CA HIS A 95 -5.28 -2.56 2.73
C HIS A 95 -3.76 -2.60 2.98
N LEU A 96 -3.19 -3.79 3.23
CA LEU A 96 -1.78 -3.94 3.57
C LEU A 96 -0.89 -3.60 2.35
N PRO A 97 0.05 -2.66 2.45
CA PRO A 97 0.97 -2.33 1.37
C PRO A 97 1.93 -3.47 1.07
N ILE A 98 2.03 -3.91 -0.19
CA ILE A 98 2.91 -4.99 -0.63
C ILE A 98 3.84 -4.50 -1.73
N LEU A 99 5.15 -4.54 -1.48
CA LEU A 99 6.21 -4.31 -2.45
C LEU A 99 6.86 -5.64 -2.82
N MET A 100 6.78 -6.04 -4.10
CA MET A 100 7.37 -7.30 -4.58
C MET A 100 8.82 -7.15 -4.99
N LEU A 101 9.65 -8.14 -4.65
CA LEU A 101 10.99 -8.33 -5.19
C LEU A 101 10.92 -9.32 -6.36
N THR A 102 11.46 -8.95 -7.54
CA THR A 102 11.36 -9.79 -8.74
C THR A 102 12.72 -9.99 -9.40
N ALA A 103 12.92 -11.10 -10.12
CA ALA A 103 14.08 -11.27 -10.98
C ALA A 103 14.01 -10.31 -12.20
N LYS A 104 15.18 -9.93 -12.73
CA LYS A 104 15.32 -8.89 -13.77
C LYS A 104 14.63 -9.22 -15.10
N ASP A 105 14.52 -10.49 -15.46
CA ASP A 105 14.20 -10.92 -16.82
C ASP A 105 12.74 -11.36 -17.02
N ASP A 106 11.92 -11.34 -15.99
CA ASP A 106 10.56 -11.84 -16.10
C ASP A 106 9.51 -10.70 -16.11
N ILE A 107 9.24 -10.19 -17.34
CA ILE A 107 8.17 -9.22 -17.57
C ILE A 107 6.81 -9.85 -17.21
N VAL A 108 6.69 -11.17 -17.37
CA VAL A 108 5.45 -11.91 -17.07
C VAL A 108 5.19 -11.90 -15.56
N ASP A 109 6.22 -12.15 -14.73
CA ASP A 109 6.10 -12.13 -13.27
C ASP A 109 5.79 -10.74 -12.73
N LYS A 110 6.31 -9.69 -13.37
CA LYS A 110 6.00 -8.29 -13.01
C LYS A 110 4.53 -7.96 -13.27
N VAL A 111 4.02 -8.35 -14.44
CA VAL A 111 2.61 -8.15 -14.80
C VAL A 111 1.71 -8.98 -13.89
N LEU A 112 2.04 -10.26 -13.67
CA LEU A 112 1.28 -11.14 -12.79
C LEU A 112 1.28 -10.65 -11.33
N GLY A 113 2.41 -10.21 -10.80
CA GLY A 113 2.50 -9.66 -9.43
C GLY A 113 1.59 -8.44 -9.24
N LEU A 114 1.57 -7.55 -10.22
CA LEU A 114 0.68 -6.40 -10.21
C LEU A 114 -0.78 -6.79 -10.44
N GLU A 115 -1.06 -7.79 -11.28
CA GLU A 115 -2.41 -8.36 -11.46
C GLU A 115 -2.91 -9.05 -10.20
N MET A 116 -2.02 -9.64 -9.38
CA MET A 116 -2.36 -10.25 -8.08
C MET A 116 -2.52 -9.25 -6.95
N GLY A 117 -2.21 -7.97 -7.16
CA GLY A 117 -2.54 -6.94 -6.18
C GLY A 117 -1.37 -6.27 -5.48
N ALA A 118 -0.13 -6.52 -5.86
CA ALA A 118 1.01 -5.76 -5.36
C ALA A 118 0.83 -4.25 -5.61
N ASP A 119 1.29 -3.43 -4.67
CA ASP A 119 1.23 -1.97 -4.82
C ASP A 119 2.39 -1.46 -5.65
N ASP A 120 3.52 -2.17 -5.61
CA ASP A 120 4.73 -1.83 -6.34
C ASP A 120 5.66 -3.05 -6.45
N TYR A 121 6.70 -2.96 -7.27
CA TYR A 121 7.74 -3.98 -7.36
C TYR A 121 9.12 -3.36 -7.58
N ILE A 122 10.16 -4.13 -7.28
CA ILE A 122 11.56 -3.79 -7.54
C ILE A 122 12.29 -5.01 -8.10
N THR A 123 13.16 -4.80 -9.09
CA THR A 123 13.90 -5.90 -9.73
C THR A 123 15.22 -6.16 -9.06
N LYS A 124 15.53 -7.41 -8.79
CA LYS A 124 16.85 -7.87 -8.35
C LYS A 124 17.85 -7.84 -9.55
N PRO A 125 19.10 -7.31 -9.39
CA PRO A 125 19.63 -6.68 -8.18
C PRO A 125 19.14 -5.23 -8.01
N PHE A 126 18.84 -4.84 -6.79
CA PHE A 126 18.38 -3.50 -6.42
C PHE A 126 19.34 -2.83 -5.42
N SER A 127 19.26 -1.52 -5.29
CA SER A 127 19.92 -0.81 -4.19
C SER A 127 18.96 -0.66 -2.99
N LEU A 128 19.50 -0.75 -1.75
CA LEU A 128 18.70 -0.54 -0.54
C LEU A 128 18.10 0.86 -0.48
N ARG A 129 18.74 1.86 -1.09
CA ARG A 129 18.20 3.23 -1.22
C ARG A 129 16.97 3.27 -2.14
N GLU A 130 16.99 2.50 -3.23
CA GLU A 130 15.84 2.38 -4.12
C GLU A 130 14.69 1.69 -3.41
N LEU A 131 14.96 0.58 -2.72
CA LEU A 131 13.96 -0.12 -1.90
C LEU A 131 13.34 0.82 -0.86
N GLU A 132 14.16 1.62 -0.16
CA GLU A 132 13.69 2.60 0.81
C GLU A 132 12.79 3.67 0.19
N ALA A 133 13.18 4.21 -0.96
CA ALA A 133 12.36 5.21 -1.67
C ALA A 133 10.99 4.66 -2.03
N ARG A 134 10.91 3.39 -2.49
CA ARG A 134 9.66 2.71 -2.83
C ARG A 134 8.81 2.43 -1.59
N ILE A 135 9.40 1.91 -0.51
CA ILE A 135 8.69 1.70 0.76
C ILE A 135 8.14 3.03 1.28
N LYS A 136 8.93 4.11 1.27
CA LYS A 136 8.45 5.44 1.68
C LYS A 136 7.30 5.94 0.79
N SER A 137 7.37 5.70 -0.53
CA SER A 137 6.30 6.07 -1.45
C SER A 137 5.00 5.34 -1.15
N VAL A 138 5.07 4.04 -0.84
CA VAL A 138 3.91 3.23 -0.48
C VAL A 138 3.35 3.64 0.88
N LEU A 139 4.21 3.83 1.89
CA LEU A 139 3.84 4.20 3.27
C LEU A 139 3.32 5.63 3.41
N ARG A 140 3.85 6.60 2.64
CA ARG A 140 3.36 8.00 2.67
C ARG A 140 1.86 8.08 2.41
N ARG A 141 1.33 7.15 1.64
CA ARG A 141 -0.08 7.08 1.26
C ARG A 141 -0.96 6.47 2.33
N THR A 142 -0.39 5.65 3.23
CA THR A 142 -1.13 5.11 4.38
C THR A 142 -1.14 6.06 5.57
N LYS A 143 -0.20 7.01 5.64
CA LYS A 143 0.03 7.89 6.80
C LYS A 143 -0.54 9.32 6.66
N THR A 144 -1.41 9.63 5.70
CA THR A 144 -1.98 10.99 5.55
C THR A 144 -2.85 11.46 6.74
N VAL A 145 -2.70 10.88 7.91
CA VAL A 145 -3.39 11.32 9.14
C VAL A 145 -2.62 12.38 9.95
N ALA A 146 -1.35 12.71 9.62
CA ALA A 146 -0.53 13.52 10.53
C ALA A 146 0.45 14.50 9.88
N ASP A 147 0.14 15.16 8.76
CA ASP A 147 0.98 16.28 8.29
C ASP A 147 0.14 17.56 8.12
N PRO A 148 0.16 18.47 9.12
CA PRO A 148 -0.59 19.73 9.09
C PRO A 148 -0.08 20.73 8.04
N ALA A 149 1.11 20.49 7.45
CA ALA A 149 1.75 21.43 6.52
C ALA A 149 1.35 21.24 5.05
N GLY A 150 0.55 20.21 4.72
CA GLY A 150 0.12 19.89 3.36
C GLY A 150 -1.40 19.81 3.16
N ALA A 151 -2.19 20.52 3.95
CA ALA A 151 -3.66 20.56 3.85
C ALA A 151 -4.14 20.98 2.44
N LYS A 152 -4.07 20.05 1.49
CA LYS A 152 -4.89 20.09 0.28
C LYS A 152 -6.28 19.61 0.69
N ASP A 153 -7.29 20.34 0.28
CA ASP A 153 -8.70 20.15 0.48
C ASP A 153 -9.10 18.70 0.84
N GLU A 154 -9.22 18.44 2.16
CA GLU A 154 -9.57 17.12 2.73
C GLU A 154 -11.09 16.92 2.76
N SER A 155 -11.83 17.81 2.13
CA SER A 155 -13.27 17.70 2.03
C SER A 155 -13.67 16.39 1.34
N PRO A 156 -14.72 15.72 1.81
CA PRO A 156 -15.23 14.53 1.14
C PRO A 156 -15.61 14.82 -0.31
N ILE A 157 -15.16 13.96 -1.22
CA ILE A 157 -15.50 14.02 -2.63
C ILE A 157 -16.78 13.22 -2.85
N VAL A 158 -17.81 13.84 -3.38
CA VAL A 158 -19.08 13.17 -3.69
C VAL A 158 -19.32 13.23 -5.20
N ARG A 159 -19.61 12.08 -5.80
CA ARG A 159 -19.93 11.93 -7.24
C ARG A 159 -21.06 10.91 -7.38
N GLY A 160 -22.29 11.40 -7.53
CA GLY A 160 -23.47 10.52 -7.52
C GLY A 160 -23.52 9.65 -6.26
N ARG A 161 -23.46 8.32 -6.43
CA ARG A 161 -23.44 7.36 -5.31
C ARG A 161 -22.06 7.19 -4.66
N LEU A 162 -20.97 7.64 -5.32
CA LEU A 162 -19.61 7.52 -4.81
C LEU A 162 -19.33 8.63 -3.80
N ARG A 163 -18.83 8.25 -2.63
CA ARG A 163 -18.29 9.16 -1.62
C ARG A 163 -16.89 8.70 -1.23
N ILE A 164 -15.94 9.61 -1.28
CA ILE A 164 -14.56 9.39 -0.85
C ILE A 164 -14.28 10.34 0.30
N ASP A 165 -13.81 9.80 1.42
CA ASP A 165 -13.27 10.56 2.54
C ASP A 165 -11.72 10.48 2.49
N PRO A 166 -11.03 11.53 2.03
CA PRO A 166 -9.59 11.50 1.89
C PRO A 166 -8.84 11.42 3.22
N ALA A 167 -9.38 12.03 4.29
CA ALA A 167 -8.77 12.04 5.60
C ALA A 167 -8.77 10.64 6.25
N ARG A 168 -9.86 9.90 6.06
CA ARG A 168 -10.03 8.55 6.60
C ARG A 168 -9.63 7.46 5.61
N ARG A 169 -9.35 7.83 4.35
CA ARG A 169 -9.14 6.90 3.22
C ARG A 169 -10.29 5.91 3.04
N GLU A 170 -11.50 6.35 3.34
CA GLU A 170 -12.72 5.55 3.21
C GLU A 170 -13.41 5.86 1.89
N VAL A 171 -13.99 4.83 1.29
CA VAL A 171 -14.78 4.94 0.06
C VAL A 171 -16.10 4.21 0.28
N THR A 172 -17.20 4.86 -0.09
CA THR A 172 -18.53 4.23 -0.10
C THR A 172 -19.23 4.44 -1.44
N ILE A 173 -20.01 3.46 -1.86
CA ILE A 173 -20.90 3.55 -3.03
C ILE A 173 -22.32 3.23 -2.53
N GLY A 174 -23.16 4.26 -2.46
CA GLY A 174 -24.40 4.17 -1.68
C GLY A 174 -24.10 3.82 -0.22
N ASP A 175 -24.69 2.74 0.27
CA ASP A 175 -24.50 2.27 1.66
C ASP A 175 -23.37 1.24 1.81
N ARG A 176 -22.69 0.88 0.71
CA ARG A 176 -21.63 -0.14 0.73
C ARG A 176 -20.26 0.51 0.92
N GLN A 177 -19.54 0.09 1.95
CA GLN A 177 -18.12 0.42 2.13
C GLN A 177 -17.27 -0.42 1.16
N MET A 178 -16.29 0.24 0.52
CA MET A 178 -15.42 -0.36 -0.47
C MET A 178 -14.01 -0.53 0.08
N GLU A 179 -13.48 -1.74 0.02
CA GLU A 179 -12.10 -2.02 0.41
C GLU A 179 -11.16 -1.88 -0.78
N LEU A 180 -10.43 -0.77 -0.82
CA LEU A 180 -9.45 -0.47 -1.85
C LEU A 180 -8.02 -0.63 -1.35
N THR A 181 -7.12 -1.13 -2.22
CA THR A 181 -5.69 -1.05 -1.96
C THR A 181 -5.21 0.41 -1.97
N PRO A 182 -4.04 0.72 -1.38
CA PRO A 182 -3.51 2.09 -1.40
C PRO A 182 -3.46 2.72 -2.79
N LYS A 183 -3.05 1.96 -3.81
CA LYS A 183 -2.98 2.47 -5.20
C LYS A 183 -4.34 2.65 -5.86
N GLU A 184 -5.27 1.74 -5.62
CA GLU A 184 -6.65 1.86 -6.11
C GLU A 184 -7.35 3.09 -5.51
N PHE A 185 -7.14 3.35 -4.22
CA PHE A 185 -7.65 4.55 -3.57
C PHE A 185 -7.07 5.83 -4.18
N ASP A 186 -5.75 5.88 -4.38
CA ASP A 186 -5.09 7.06 -4.93
C ASP A 186 -5.52 7.34 -6.38
N LEU A 187 -5.70 6.29 -7.20
CA LEU A 187 -6.27 6.39 -8.54
C LEU A 187 -7.70 6.94 -8.51
N LEU A 188 -8.57 6.33 -7.70
CA LEU A 188 -9.96 6.75 -7.60
C LEU A 188 -10.09 8.19 -7.12
N ARG A 189 -9.31 8.57 -6.09
CA ARG A 189 -9.26 9.95 -5.58
C ARG A 189 -8.81 10.93 -6.66
N LEU A 190 -7.74 10.60 -7.41
CA LEU A 190 -7.24 11.46 -8.50
C LEU A 190 -8.32 11.66 -9.57
N PHE A 191 -8.98 10.60 -9.99
CA PHE A 191 -10.02 10.63 -11.01
C PHE A 191 -11.25 11.40 -10.52
N ALA A 192 -11.81 11.04 -9.38
CA ALA A 192 -13.00 11.68 -8.84
C ALA A 192 -12.82 13.15 -8.46
N SER A 193 -11.58 13.57 -8.13
CA SER A 193 -11.24 14.98 -7.93
C SER A 193 -11.22 15.81 -9.23
N ASN A 194 -11.18 15.15 -10.40
CA ASN A 194 -11.02 15.81 -11.70
C ASN A 194 -11.94 15.17 -12.76
N PRO A 195 -13.28 15.24 -12.59
CA PRO A 195 -14.20 14.63 -13.55
C PRO A 195 -14.00 15.19 -14.96
N GLY A 196 -14.15 14.34 -15.98
CA GLY A 196 -13.97 14.67 -17.40
C GLY A 196 -12.51 14.82 -17.85
N ARG A 197 -11.57 15.04 -16.93
CA ARG A 197 -10.15 15.17 -17.28
C ARG A 197 -9.54 13.84 -17.68
N VAL A 198 -8.91 13.78 -18.86
CA VAL A 198 -8.17 12.61 -19.32
C VAL A 198 -6.77 12.60 -18.72
N PHE A 199 -6.37 11.46 -18.18
CA PHE A 199 -5.06 11.21 -17.61
C PHE A 199 -4.31 10.17 -18.46
N PRO A 200 -3.25 10.59 -19.20
CA PRO A 200 -2.39 9.66 -19.93
C PRO A 200 -1.69 8.66 -19.01
N HIS A 201 -1.40 7.45 -19.51
CA HIS A 201 -0.67 6.41 -18.76
C HIS A 201 0.61 6.94 -18.11
N LYS A 202 1.43 7.65 -18.89
CA LYS A 202 2.68 8.25 -18.37
C LYS A 202 2.44 9.17 -17.17
N TYR A 203 1.42 10.03 -17.25
CA TYR A 203 1.07 10.91 -16.13
C TYR A 203 0.64 10.12 -14.89
N LEU A 204 -0.16 9.06 -15.08
CA LEU A 204 -0.60 8.21 -13.96
C LEU A 204 0.58 7.49 -13.31
N LEU A 205 1.53 6.96 -14.11
CA LEU A 205 2.76 6.34 -13.59
C LEU A 205 3.58 7.32 -12.75
N GLU A 206 3.85 8.51 -13.28
CA GLU A 206 4.61 9.53 -12.58
C GLU A 206 3.89 9.99 -11.31
N LYS A 207 2.56 10.20 -11.37
CA LYS A 207 1.78 10.76 -10.27
C LYS A 207 1.48 9.77 -9.16
N ILE A 208 1.23 8.50 -9.50
CA ILE A 208 0.77 7.47 -8.55
C ILE A 208 1.91 6.54 -8.14
N TRP A 209 2.95 6.35 -8.96
CA TRP A 209 4.08 5.48 -8.64
C TRP A 209 5.41 6.22 -8.47
N ASP A 210 5.46 7.53 -8.76
CA ASP A 210 6.68 8.35 -8.78
C ASP A 210 7.73 7.85 -9.80
N TYR A 211 7.28 7.26 -10.91
CA TYR A 211 8.16 6.74 -11.96
C TYR A 211 8.19 7.62 -13.20
N SER A 212 9.40 7.81 -13.74
CA SER A 212 9.65 8.41 -15.05
C SER A 212 10.16 7.38 -16.08
N TYR A 213 10.02 6.06 -15.83
CA TYR A 213 10.61 5.01 -16.65
C TYR A 213 9.63 4.41 -17.65
N GLU A 214 10.07 4.21 -18.92
CA GLU A 214 9.29 3.58 -19.98
C GLU A 214 9.21 2.06 -19.77
N GLY A 215 8.03 1.45 -19.99
CA GLY A 215 7.82 0.00 -19.94
C GLY A 215 6.79 -0.51 -18.93
N TYR A 216 6.12 0.40 -18.20
CA TYR A 216 5.17 0.04 -17.13
C TYR A 216 3.70 0.31 -17.45
N ASP A 217 3.34 0.50 -18.72
CA ASP A 217 1.99 0.88 -19.11
C ASP A 217 0.94 -0.15 -18.67
N ARG A 218 1.26 -1.45 -18.73
CA ARG A 218 0.36 -2.53 -18.29
C ARG A 218 0.06 -2.54 -16.80
N THR A 219 0.93 -1.95 -15.98
CA THR A 219 0.71 -1.81 -14.52
C THR A 219 -0.55 -1.04 -14.22
N ILE A 220 -0.79 0.06 -14.96
CA ILE A 220 -1.97 0.90 -14.76
C ILE A 220 -3.23 0.14 -15.12
N ASP A 221 -3.23 -0.56 -16.26
CA ASP A 221 -4.37 -1.30 -16.75
C ASP A 221 -4.86 -2.35 -15.74
N SER A 222 -3.92 -3.08 -15.12
CA SER A 222 -4.22 -4.07 -14.07
C SER A 222 -4.86 -3.42 -12.83
N HIS A 223 -4.33 -2.28 -12.38
CA HIS A 223 -4.92 -1.56 -11.24
C HIS A 223 -6.29 -0.95 -11.59
N ILE A 224 -6.47 -0.42 -12.80
CA ILE A 224 -7.77 0.08 -13.27
C ILE A 224 -8.80 -1.04 -13.35
N ASN A 225 -8.43 -2.20 -13.88
CA ASN A 225 -9.35 -3.35 -13.99
C ASN A 225 -9.81 -3.82 -12.60
N ARG A 226 -8.89 -3.91 -11.62
CA ARG A 226 -9.24 -4.25 -10.24
C ARG A 226 -10.09 -3.17 -9.56
N LEU A 227 -9.75 -1.91 -9.78
CA LEU A 227 -10.55 -0.80 -9.27
C LEU A 227 -11.98 -0.89 -9.81
N ARG A 228 -12.14 -1.07 -11.13
CA ARG A 228 -13.45 -1.26 -11.75
C ARG A 228 -14.20 -2.46 -11.18
N ALA A 229 -13.52 -3.60 -10.99
CA ALA A 229 -14.15 -4.79 -10.39
C ALA A 229 -14.74 -4.53 -8.99
N LYS A 230 -14.23 -3.52 -8.27
CA LYS A 230 -14.72 -3.13 -6.95
C LYS A 230 -15.79 -2.05 -6.99
N ILE A 231 -15.67 -1.05 -7.88
CA ILE A 231 -16.51 0.15 -7.84
C ILE A 231 -17.63 0.17 -8.88
N GLU A 232 -17.50 -0.54 -9.99
CA GLU A 232 -18.48 -0.54 -11.07
C GLU A 232 -19.53 -1.64 -10.86
N ASP A 233 -20.76 -1.37 -11.26
CA ASP A 233 -21.81 -2.40 -11.26
C ASP A 233 -21.54 -3.46 -12.37
N ASN A 234 -20.91 -3.04 -13.49
CA ASN A 234 -20.41 -3.91 -14.55
C ASN A 234 -19.00 -3.44 -14.98
N PRO A 235 -17.93 -4.15 -14.57
CA PRO A 235 -16.54 -3.78 -14.90
C PRO A 235 -16.23 -3.78 -16.41
N GLU A 236 -16.94 -4.60 -17.21
CA GLU A 236 -16.77 -4.67 -18.67
C GLU A 236 -17.42 -3.48 -19.38
N ASN A 237 -18.43 -2.86 -18.74
CA ASN A 237 -19.10 -1.65 -19.23
C ASN A 237 -19.07 -0.56 -18.15
N PRO A 238 -17.87 0.00 -17.83
CA PRO A 238 -17.69 0.92 -16.73
C PRO A 238 -18.39 2.26 -16.99
N GLN A 239 -18.97 2.83 -15.92
CA GLN A 239 -19.68 4.11 -15.97
C GLN A 239 -18.92 5.22 -15.21
N MET A 240 -18.04 4.88 -14.27
CA MET A 240 -17.30 5.85 -13.48
C MET A 240 -15.89 6.08 -14.03
N VAL A 241 -15.10 5.01 -14.22
CA VAL A 241 -13.72 5.10 -14.72
C VAL A 241 -13.67 4.65 -16.17
N LEU A 242 -13.63 5.59 -17.10
CA LEU A 242 -13.75 5.37 -18.53
C LEU A 242 -12.38 5.26 -19.20
N THR A 243 -12.27 4.39 -20.23
CA THR A 243 -11.07 4.32 -21.09
C THR A 243 -11.19 5.35 -22.21
N VAL A 244 -10.13 6.12 -22.41
CA VAL A 244 -9.94 6.98 -23.58
C VAL A 244 -8.89 6.31 -24.47
N TRP A 245 -9.35 5.59 -25.49
CA TRP A 245 -8.53 4.72 -26.33
C TRP A 245 -7.31 5.46 -26.91
N GLY A 246 -6.14 4.83 -26.76
CA GLY A 246 -4.86 5.38 -27.22
C GLY A 246 -4.28 6.51 -26.35
N ILE A 247 -4.97 6.93 -25.27
CA ILE A 247 -4.52 8.04 -24.41
C ILE A 247 -4.37 7.58 -22.95
N GLY A 248 -5.44 7.03 -22.32
CA GLY A 248 -5.44 6.69 -20.91
C GLY A 248 -6.85 6.60 -20.33
N TYR A 249 -7.08 7.19 -19.16
CA TYR A 249 -8.32 7.06 -18.40
C TYR A 249 -8.87 8.40 -17.93
N LYS A 250 -10.19 8.46 -17.72
CA LYS A 250 -10.87 9.60 -17.11
C LYS A 250 -11.96 9.13 -16.13
N PHE A 251 -12.34 9.98 -15.18
CA PHE A 251 -13.62 9.83 -14.49
C PHE A 251 -14.74 10.41 -15.35
N THR A 252 -15.93 9.81 -15.27
CA THR A 252 -17.11 10.38 -15.95
C THR A 252 -17.35 11.82 -15.53
N ASP A 253 -17.83 12.63 -16.44
CA ASP A 253 -18.29 14.00 -16.23
C ASP A 253 -19.82 14.07 -16.06
N GLU A 254 -20.52 12.98 -16.34
CA GLU A 254 -21.96 12.84 -16.07
C GLU A 254 -22.18 12.64 -14.56
N GLN A 255 -23.09 13.42 -13.99
CA GLN A 255 -23.49 13.38 -12.57
C GLN A 255 -24.72 12.48 -12.39
#